data_94714a3d788e9bccd43eeebf89d24e3c
#
_entry.id   94714a3d788e9bccd43eeebf89d24e3c
#
_cell.length_a   1.000
_cell.length_b   1.000
_cell.length_c   1.000
_cell.angle_alpha   90.00
_cell.angle_beta   90.00
_cell.angle_gamma   90.00
#
_symmetry.space_group_name_H-M   'P 1'
#
loop_
_entity.id
_entity.type
_entity.pdbx_description
1 polymer ?
#
loop_
_entity_poly.entity_id
_entity_poly.type
_entity_poly.pdbx_seq_one_letter_code
_entity_poly.pdbx_strand_id
1 'polypeptide(L)'
;MNRKKISLVFVFFLAFFLVGCTQKASDPKVDNWDKYQKQGSITIGFDNTFVPMGFEEKNGQYAGFDIDLAQEVSEKLGIHVHFQPIDWDMKETELQNGTIDAIWNGYSATDERREKVAFTIPYMQNQQVLVSKKSQNIQSVSDMKDKVLGAQAGSSGYLDFEGQPELLKNIVKDQKANQYQSFNEALIDLQNDRIDALLIDRVYANYYLQTEGILEQYEIFPAGFESESFAVGVRPADQTLLANLNKAFVELYQEGKFQEISQKWFGEDVATEQIKGEEN
;
A
#
# COMPACT_ATOMS: atom_id res chain seq x y z
N MET A 1 0.36 -19.91 -81.67
CA MET A 1 -0.71 -19.02 -81.24
C MET A 1 -0.96 -19.30 -79.73
N ASN A 2 -0.26 -18.55 -78.85
CA ASN A 2 -0.16 -18.83 -77.45
C ASN A 2 -1.26 -18.07 -76.64
N ARG A 3 -2.17 -18.79 -75.95
CA ARG A 3 -3.12 -18.22 -75.03
C ARG A 3 -2.50 -18.26 -73.60
N LYS A 4 -2.13 -17.10 -73.08
CA LYS A 4 -1.74 -16.93 -71.68
C LYS A 4 -2.98 -16.99 -70.81
N LYS A 5 -3.01 -17.94 -69.87
CA LYS A 5 -3.99 -18.01 -68.82
C LYS A 5 -3.55 -17.04 -67.70
N ILE A 6 -4.38 -16.03 -67.43
CA ILE A 6 -4.23 -15.15 -66.28
C ILE A 6 -4.93 -15.81 -65.10
N SER A 7 -4.15 -16.25 -64.10
CA SER A 7 -4.67 -16.71 -62.79
C SER A 7 -4.89 -15.50 -61.89
N LEU A 8 -6.15 -15.27 -61.59
CA LEU A 8 -6.58 -14.25 -60.62
C LEU A 8 -6.41 -14.82 -59.21
N VAL A 9 -5.37 -14.36 -58.48
CA VAL A 9 -5.20 -14.74 -57.06
C VAL A 9 -6.03 -13.76 -56.24
N PHE A 10 -7.11 -14.25 -55.65
CA PHE A 10 -7.93 -13.55 -54.68
C PHE A 10 -7.17 -13.57 -53.33
N VAL A 11 -6.54 -12.46 -52.94
CA VAL A 11 -5.96 -12.27 -51.62
C VAL A 11 -7.11 -11.82 -50.69
N PHE A 12 -7.55 -12.76 -49.88
CA PHE A 12 -8.49 -12.46 -48.81
C PHE A 12 -7.73 -11.78 -47.66
N PHE A 13 -7.85 -10.47 -47.56
CA PHE A 13 -7.33 -9.70 -46.42
C PHE A 13 -8.26 -9.95 -45.22
N LEU A 14 -7.85 -10.87 -44.35
CA LEU A 14 -8.52 -11.12 -43.06
C LEU A 14 -8.08 -9.99 -42.13
N ALA A 15 -8.84 -8.89 -42.11
CA ALA A 15 -8.67 -7.83 -41.10
C ALA A 15 -9.14 -8.37 -39.74
N PHE A 16 -8.20 -8.89 -38.95
CA PHE A 16 -8.44 -9.12 -37.53
C PHE A 16 -8.61 -7.74 -36.86
N PHE A 17 -9.86 -7.37 -36.60
CA PHE A 17 -10.18 -6.31 -35.65
C PHE A 17 -9.77 -6.81 -34.27
N LEU A 18 -8.56 -6.47 -33.84
CA LEU A 18 -8.18 -6.47 -32.43
C LEU A 18 -9.02 -5.38 -31.74
N VAL A 19 -10.18 -5.74 -31.29
CA VAL A 19 -10.93 -4.94 -30.28
C VAL A 19 -10.12 -5.11 -28.99
N GLY A 20 -9.02 -4.39 -28.86
CA GLY A 20 -8.38 -4.17 -27.59
C GLY A 20 -9.37 -3.36 -26.75
N CYS A 21 -9.95 -3.96 -25.71
CA CYS A 21 -10.59 -3.20 -24.65
C CYS A 21 -9.51 -2.35 -23.97
N THR A 22 -9.23 -1.18 -24.54
CA THR A 22 -8.47 -0.16 -23.82
C THR A 22 -9.40 0.34 -22.71
N GLN A 23 -9.20 -0.17 -21.50
CA GLN A 23 -9.87 0.33 -20.32
C GLN A 23 -9.54 1.81 -20.21
N LYS A 24 -10.53 2.65 -20.36
CA LYS A 24 -10.35 4.11 -20.33
C LYS A 24 -9.98 4.49 -18.90
N ALA A 25 -8.85 5.17 -18.71
CA ALA A 25 -8.42 5.69 -17.41
C ALA A 25 -9.55 6.46 -16.71
N SER A 26 -9.57 6.44 -15.38
CA SER A 26 -10.55 7.18 -14.59
C SER A 26 -10.31 8.69 -14.71
N ASP A 27 -11.37 9.48 -14.80
CA ASP A 27 -11.24 10.94 -14.83
C ASP A 27 -11.10 11.46 -13.39
N PRO A 28 -10.01 12.18 -13.05
CA PRO A 28 -9.77 12.64 -11.70
C PRO A 28 -10.72 13.76 -11.22
N LYS A 29 -11.53 14.32 -12.11
CA LYS A 29 -12.40 15.48 -11.84
C LYS A 29 -13.87 15.15 -11.65
N VAL A 30 -14.26 13.89 -11.86
CA VAL A 30 -15.65 13.44 -11.76
C VAL A 30 -15.73 12.20 -10.89
N ASP A 31 -16.92 11.96 -10.31
CA ASP A 31 -17.21 10.70 -9.63
C ASP A 31 -17.32 9.58 -10.66
N ASN A 32 -16.45 8.58 -10.54
CA ASN A 32 -16.34 7.48 -11.51
C ASN A 32 -17.23 6.26 -11.15
N TRP A 33 -18.09 6.34 -10.15
CA TRP A 33 -18.88 5.18 -9.69
C TRP A 33 -19.66 4.49 -10.81
N ASP A 34 -20.35 5.26 -11.65
CA ASP A 34 -21.08 4.70 -12.80
C ASP A 34 -20.17 3.95 -13.79
N LYS A 35 -18.92 4.42 -13.93
CA LYS A 35 -17.90 3.73 -14.73
C LYS A 35 -17.54 2.40 -14.09
N TYR A 36 -17.27 2.39 -12.77
CA TYR A 36 -16.91 1.17 -12.04
C TYR A 36 -18.02 0.13 -12.10
N GLN A 37 -19.25 0.53 -11.91
CA GLN A 37 -20.41 -0.36 -12.05
C GLN A 37 -20.53 -0.94 -13.46
N LYS A 38 -20.34 -0.14 -14.50
CA LYS A 38 -20.44 -0.60 -15.91
C LYS A 38 -19.31 -1.56 -16.29
N GLN A 39 -18.09 -1.30 -15.83
CA GLN A 39 -16.94 -2.17 -16.10
C GLN A 39 -16.90 -3.38 -15.16
N GLY A 40 -17.61 -3.34 -14.03
CA GLY A 40 -17.67 -4.39 -13.03
C GLY A 40 -16.41 -4.54 -12.19
N SER A 41 -15.51 -3.53 -12.18
CA SER A 41 -14.22 -3.62 -11.47
C SER A 41 -13.63 -2.28 -11.10
N ILE A 42 -12.73 -2.29 -10.09
CA ILE A 42 -11.78 -1.22 -9.75
C ILE A 42 -10.37 -1.80 -9.69
N THR A 43 -9.37 -0.92 -9.85
CA THR A 43 -7.96 -1.28 -9.72
C THR A 43 -7.38 -0.67 -8.44
N ILE A 44 -6.82 -1.51 -7.57
CA ILE A 44 -6.15 -1.12 -6.33
C ILE A 44 -4.63 -1.15 -6.57
N GLY A 45 -3.98 -0.01 -6.34
CA GLY A 45 -2.51 0.07 -6.32
C GLY A 45 -1.95 -0.29 -4.95
N PHE A 46 -0.90 -1.11 -4.93
CA PHE A 46 -0.26 -1.56 -3.70
C PHE A 46 1.22 -1.90 -3.91
N ASP A 47 2.02 -1.86 -2.86
CA ASP A 47 3.39 -2.39 -2.81
C ASP A 47 3.30 -3.89 -2.53
N ASN A 48 3.62 -4.73 -3.53
CA ASN A 48 3.53 -6.18 -3.41
C ASN A 48 4.62 -6.82 -2.53
N THR A 49 5.29 -6.01 -1.72
CA THR A 49 6.28 -6.46 -0.73
C THR A 49 5.91 -6.11 0.72
N PHE A 50 4.79 -5.40 0.94
CA PHE A 50 4.42 -4.84 2.24
C PHE A 50 3.68 -5.84 3.13
N VAL A 51 4.43 -6.71 3.80
CA VAL A 51 3.87 -7.71 4.74
C VAL A 51 3.44 -7.06 6.08
N PRO A 52 2.36 -7.51 6.72
CA PRO A 52 1.36 -8.50 6.25
C PRO A 52 0.16 -7.86 5.54
N MET A 53 0.25 -6.59 5.12
CA MET A 53 -0.88 -5.85 4.56
C MET A 53 -1.24 -6.30 3.14
N GLY A 54 -0.26 -6.29 2.22
CA GLY A 54 -0.44 -6.78 0.85
C GLY A 54 0.91 -7.15 0.25
N PHE A 55 1.05 -8.38 -0.19
CA PHE A 55 2.32 -8.88 -0.72
C PHE A 55 2.11 -10.04 -1.72
N GLU A 56 3.14 -10.31 -2.49
CA GLU A 56 3.17 -11.42 -3.43
C GLU A 56 3.83 -12.64 -2.80
N GLU A 57 3.11 -13.75 -2.76
CA GLU A 57 3.65 -15.03 -2.32
C GLU A 57 4.55 -15.67 -3.39
N LYS A 58 5.34 -16.67 -3.01
CA LYS A 58 6.25 -17.40 -3.92
C LYS A 58 5.55 -18.06 -5.11
N ASN A 59 4.26 -18.32 -5.00
CA ASN A 59 3.43 -18.90 -6.05
C ASN A 59 2.88 -17.85 -7.04
N GLY A 60 3.16 -16.55 -6.82
CA GLY A 60 2.68 -15.44 -7.62
C GLY A 60 1.27 -14.96 -7.24
N GLN A 61 0.69 -15.46 -6.15
CA GLN A 61 -0.60 -14.97 -5.65
C GLN A 61 -0.39 -13.81 -4.67
N TYR A 62 -1.35 -12.89 -4.66
CA TYR A 62 -1.35 -11.80 -3.68
C TYR A 62 -2.09 -12.24 -2.41
N ALA A 63 -1.51 -11.91 -1.28
CA ALA A 63 -2.02 -12.22 0.05
C ALA A 63 -1.80 -11.04 0.99
N GLY A 64 -2.50 -11.00 2.12
CA GLY A 64 -2.34 -9.99 3.14
C GLY A 64 -3.68 -9.55 3.73
N PHE A 65 -3.59 -8.81 4.83
CA PHE A 65 -4.76 -8.27 5.51
C PHE A 65 -5.60 -7.37 4.59
N ASP A 66 -4.96 -6.44 3.89
CA ASP A 66 -5.63 -5.52 2.97
C ASP A 66 -6.16 -6.22 1.73
N ILE A 67 -5.47 -7.28 1.26
CA ILE A 67 -5.93 -8.10 0.13
C ILE A 67 -7.22 -8.83 0.52
N ASP A 68 -7.25 -9.51 1.67
CA ASP A 68 -8.43 -10.23 2.15
C ASP A 68 -9.60 -9.25 2.39
N LEU A 69 -9.31 -8.11 3.04
CA LEU A 69 -10.33 -7.09 3.32
C LEU A 69 -10.92 -6.48 2.03
N ALA A 70 -10.07 -6.20 1.04
CA ALA A 70 -10.50 -5.69 -0.27
C ALA A 70 -11.36 -6.73 -1.03
N GLN A 71 -11.08 -8.02 -0.90
CA GLN A 71 -11.90 -9.08 -1.50
C GLN A 71 -13.30 -9.13 -0.88
N GLU A 72 -13.41 -9.09 0.46
CA GLU A 72 -14.72 -9.05 1.13
C GLU A 72 -15.52 -7.77 0.77
N VAL A 73 -14.84 -6.62 0.67
CA VAL A 73 -15.45 -5.38 0.18
C VAL A 73 -15.93 -5.52 -1.26
N SER A 74 -15.13 -6.15 -2.12
CA SER A 74 -15.47 -6.45 -3.52
C SER A 74 -16.78 -7.23 -3.62
N GLU A 75 -16.94 -8.27 -2.81
CA GLU A 75 -18.17 -9.08 -2.77
C GLU A 75 -19.39 -8.24 -2.34
N LYS A 76 -19.24 -7.39 -1.32
CA LYS A 76 -20.32 -6.49 -0.86
C LYS A 76 -20.73 -5.47 -1.90
N LEU A 77 -19.79 -4.91 -2.63
CA LEU A 77 -20.06 -3.90 -3.66
C LEU A 77 -20.51 -4.50 -4.99
N GLY A 78 -20.35 -5.82 -5.20
CA GLY A 78 -20.66 -6.50 -6.45
C GLY A 78 -19.77 -6.05 -7.61
N ILE A 79 -18.54 -5.60 -7.31
CA ILE A 79 -17.53 -5.21 -8.32
C ILE A 79 -16.22 -5.93 -8.02
N HIS A 80 -15.50 -6.37 -9.04
CA HIS A 80 -14.22 -7.05 -8.87
C HIS A 80 -13.09 -6.09 -8.52
N VAL A 81 -12.13 -6.57 -7.73
CA VAL A 81 -10.90 -5.85 -7.44
C VAL A 81 -9.76 -6.44 -8.26
N HIS A 82 -9.03 -5.58 -8.99
CA HIS A 82 -7.77 -5.91 -9.61
C HIS A 82 -6.64 -5.29 -8.79
N PHE A 83 -5.71 -6.11 -8.32
CA PHE A 83 -4.54 -5.64 -7.60
C PHE A 83 -3.41 -5.35 -8.59
N GLN A 84 -2.87 -4.14 -8.54
CA GLN A 84 -1.77 -3.69 -9.40
C GLN A 84 -0.57 -3.30 -8.54
N PRO A 85 0.55 -4.03 -8.62
CA PRO A 85 1.79 -3.60 -8.01
C PRO A 85 2.24 -2.26 -8.59
N ILE A 86 2.68 -1.36 -7.71
CA ILE A 86 3.15 -0.02 -8.08
C ILE A 86 4.43 0.32 -7.30
N ASP A 87 5.21 1.25 -7.82
CA ASP A 87 6.25 1.92 -7.05
C ASP A 87 5.60 2.83 -6.00
N TRP A 88 5.93 2.60 -4.71
CA TRP A 88 5.21 3.26 -3.61
C TRP A 88 5.33 4.79 -3.60
N ASP A 89 6.42 5.35 -4.10
CA ASP A 89 6.61 6.78 -4.25
C ASP A 89 5.78 7.41 -5.40
N MET A 90 5.21 6.57 -6.29
CA MET A 90 4.37 7.01 -7.41
C MET A 90 2.86 6.89 -7.14
N LYS A 91 2.44 6.37 -5.99
CA LYS A 91 1.04 6.01 -5.68
C LYS A 91 0.02 7.12 -5.91
N GLU A 92 0.29 8.34 -5.43
CA GLU A 92 -0.64 9.47 -5.62
C GLU A 92 -0.67 9.92 -7.08
N THR A 93 0.46 9.86 -7.79
CA THR A 93 0.54 10.16 -9.22
C THR A 93 -0.29 9.17 -10.04
N GLU A 94 -0.17 7.87 -9.74
CA GLU A 94 -0.95 6.84 -10.44
C GLU A 94 -2.45 6.94 -10.14
N LEU A 95 -2.82 7.28 -8.91
CA LEU A 95 -4.20 7.56 -8.54
C LEU A 95 -4.76 8.75 -9.34
N GLN A 96 -4.02 9.86 -9.40
CA GLN A 96 -4.45 11.07 -10.12
C GLN A 96 -4.55 10.85 -11.63
N ASN A 97 -3.64 10.07 -12.21
CA ASN A 97 -3.65 9.75 -13.64
C ASN A 97 -4.72 8.71 -14.03
N GLY A 98 -5.40 8.11 -13.04
CA GLY A 98 -6.42 7.09 -13.26
C GLY A 98 -5.88 5.73 -13.70
N THR A 99 -4.59 5.47 -13.48
CA THR A 99 -3.96 4.15 -13.66
C THR A 99 -4.48 3.17 -12.63
N ILE A 100 -4.66 3.65 -11.40
CA ILE A 100 -5.32 2.96 -10.29
C ILE A 100 -6.54 3.74 -9.84
N ASP A 101 -7.47 3.07 -9.17
CA ASP A 101 -8.72 3.68 -8.68
C ASP A 101 -8.71 3.90 -7.17
N ALA A 102 -7.87 3.15 -6.45
CA ALA A 102 -7.64 3.30 -5.02
C ALA A 102 -6.19 2.95 -4.66
N ILE A 103 -5.70 3.53 -3.56
CA ILE A 103 -4.46 3.14 -2.88
C ILE A 103 -4.85 2.39 -1.62
N TRP A 104 -4.48 1.10 -1.52
CA TRP A 104 -4.86 0.28 -0.38
C TRP A 104 -3.74 -0.69 -0.01
N ASN A 105 -2.89 -0.29 0.93
CA ASN A 105 -1.77 -1.10 1.40
C ASN A 105 -1.10 -0.46 2.63
N GLY A 106 -1.79 -0.50 3.79
CA GLY A 106 -1.27 0.18 4.97
C GLY A 106 -1.01 1.66 4.70
N TYR A 107 -1.93 2.35 4.02
CA TYR A 107 -1.72 3.71 3.57
C TYR A 107 -2.10 4.71 4.66
N SER A 108 -1.09 5.34 5.28
CA SER A 108 -1.26 6.32 6.35
C SER A 108 -1.95 7.59 5.86
N ALA A 109 -3.06 7.95 6.51
CA ALA A 109 -3.87 9.13 6.17
C ALA A 109 -3.28 10.40 6.81
N THR A 110 -2.09 10.83 6.37
CA THR A 110 -1.43 12.04 6.85
C THR A 110 -2.10 13.32 6.33
N ASP A 111 -1.91 14.45 7.03
CA ASP A 111 -2.47 15.74 6.62
C ASP A 111 -1.98 16.16 5.23
N GLU A 112 -0.69 15.96 4.93
CA GLU A 112 -0.13 16.24 3.60
C GLU A 112 -0.85 15.46 2.49
N ARG A 113 -1.10 14.16 2.73
CA ARG A 113 -1.79 13.30 1.76
C ARG A 113 -3.26 13.66 1.58
N ARG A 114 -3.92 14.15 2.65
CA ARG A 114 -5.32 14.63 2.60
C ARG A 114 -5.54 15.83 1.69
N GLU A 115 -4.49 16.57 1.35
CA GLU A 115 -4.57 17.65 0.36
C GLU A 115 -4.79 17.11 -1.08
N LYS A 116 -4.42 15.87 -1.34
CA LYS A 116 -4.40 15.26 -2.68
C LYS A 116 -5.33 14.06 -2.82
N VAL A 117 -5.69 13.42 -1.71
CA VAL A 117 -6.40 12.14 -1.65
C VAL A 117 -7.57 12.24 -0.66
N ALA A 118 -8.72 11.69 -1.02
CA ALA A 118 -9.81 11.46 -0.09
C ALA A 118 -9.63 10.10 0.59
N PHE A 119 -9.76 10.06 1.92
CA PHE A 119 -9.55 8.86 2.71
C PHE A 119 -10.85 8.31 3.26
N THR A 120 -10.98 6.99 3.30
CA THR A 120 -12.02 6.31 4.08
C THR A 120 -11.87 6.62 5.57
N ILE A 121 -12.87 6.22 6.38
CA ILE A 121 -12.64 6.05 7.81
C ILE A 121 -11.43 5.13 8.00
N PRO A 122 -10.54 5.42 8.98
CA PRO A 122 -9.37 4.60 9.22
C PRO A 122 -9.79 3.21 9.72
N TYR A 123 -9.11 2.18 9.23
CA TYR A 123 -9.43 0.80 9.60
C TYR A 123 -8.45 0.20 10.62
N MET A 124 -7.24 0.75 10.75
CA MET A 124 -6.20 0.25 11.65
C MET A 124 -5.29 1.39 12.13
N GLN A 125 -4.72 1.28 13.33
CA GLN A 125 -3.67 2.17 13.83
C GLN A 125 -2.29 1.60 13.55
N ASN A 126 -1.32 2.49 13.32
CA ASN A 126 0.09 2.14 13.13
C ASN A 126 1.00 3.14 13.86
N GLN A 127 2.26 2.79 14.00
CA GLN A 127 3.30 3.64 14.56
C GLN A 127 4.61 3.44 13.81
N GLN A 128 5.31 4.52 13.51
CA GLN A 128 6.65 4.46 12.97
C GLN A 128 7.65 4.04 14.06
N VAL A 129 8.49 3.08 13.74
CA VAL A 129 9.51 2.54 14.65
C VAL A 129 10.88 2.57 13.99
N LEU A 130 11.92 2.52 14.82
CA LEU A 130 13.28 2.21 14.41
C LEU A 130 13.55 0.75 14.71
N VAL A 131 14.12 0.05 13.72
CA VAL A 131 14.62 -1.32 13.84
C VAL A 131 16.11 -1.31 13.69
N SER A 132 16.84 -1.85 14.68
CA SER A 132 18.30 -1.98 14.65
C SER A 132 18.73 -3.34 15.15
N LYS A 133 19.89 -3.83 14.70
CA LYS A 133 20.48 -5.05 15.28
C LYS A 133 20.89 -4.80 16.74
N LYS A 134 20.65 -5.74 17.63
CA LYS A 134 21.10 -5.66 19.04
C LYS A 134 22.62 -5.45 19.16
N SER A 135 23.39 -5.99 18.22
CA SER A 135 24.84 -5.80 18.14
C SER A 135 25.28 -4.35 17.92
N GLN A 136 24.41 -3.47 17.43
CA GLN A 136 24.68 -2.04 17.22
C GLN A 136 24.49 -1.20 18.49
N ASN A 137 23.87 -1.77 19.55
CA ASN A 137 23.55 -1.10 20.81
C ASN A 137 22.74 0.21 20.63
N ILE A 138 21.81 0.23 19.67
CA ILE A 138 20.88 1.34 19.41
C ILE A 138 19.52 0.95 19.99
N GLN A 139 19.08 1.63 21.05
CA GLN A 139 17.84 1.32 21.79
C GLN A 139 16.92 2.53 21.94
N SER A 140 17.38 3.69 21.49
CA SER A 140 16.63 4.95 21.56
C SER A 140 16.98 5.85 20.38
N VAL A 141 16.15 6.85 20.13
CA VAL A 141 16.39 7.86 19.10
C VAL A 141 17.72 8.60 19.34
N SER A 142 18.10 8.84 20.59
CA SER A 142 19.37 9.52 20.91
C SER A 142 20.63 8.72 20.50
N ASP A 143 20.52 7.38 20.44
CA ASP A 143 21.63 6.51 20.02
C ASP A 143 21.84 6.55 18.50
N MET A 144 20.91 7.16 17.75
CA MET A 144 21.03 7.39 16.31
C MET A 144 22.02 8.49 15.92
N LYS A 145 22.68 9.11 16.91
CA LYS A 145 23.67 10.16 16.64
C LYS A 145 24.79 9.63 15.73
N ASP A 146 24.95 10.32 14.58
CA ASP A 146 25.95 9.98 13.54
C ASP A 146 25.81 8.57 12.93
N LYS A 147 24.63 7.93 13.09
CA LYS A 147 24.28 6.62 12.54
C LYS A 147 23.62 6.74 11.17
N VAL A 148 23.82 5.70 10.35
CA VAL A 148 23.23 5.61 9.02
C VAL A 148 21.80 5.09 9.12
N LEU A 149 20.84 5.89 8.69
CA LEU A 149 19.42 5.56 8.67
C LEU A 149 19.00 5.09 7.27
N GLY A 150 18.13 4.07 7.21
CA GLY A 150 17.37 3.68 6.02
C GLY A 150 15.88 4.02 6.17
N ALA A 151 15.19 4.27 5.06
CA ALA A 151 13.75 4.42 5.00
C ALA A 151 13.23 4.07 3.60
N GLN A 152 11.96 3.69 3.47
CA GLN A 152 11.36 3.50 2.15
C GLN A 152 11.01 4.85 1.53
N ALA A 153 11.29 5.02 0.23
CA ALA A 153 10.90 6.20 -0.54
C ALA A 153 9.36 6.38 -0.54
N GLY A 154 8.89 7.61 -0.30
CA GLY A 154 7.47 7.94 -0.27
C GLY A 154 6.68 7.32 0.90
N SER A 155 7.32 6.66 1.89
CA SER A 155 6.66 6.20 3.11
C SER A 155 6.26 7.38 4.01
N SER A 156 5.28 7.18 4.91
CA SER A 156 4.93 8.18 5.92
C SER A 156 6.09 8.45 6.87
N GLY A 157 6.82 7.40 7.28
CA GLY A 157 8.01 7.56 8.12
C GLY A 157 9.08 8.45 7.47
N TYR A 158 9.29 8.32 6.14
CA TYR A 158 10.22 9.22 5.45
C TYR A 158 9.72 10.66 5.37
N LEU A 159 8.40 10.86 5.16
CA LEU A 159 7.79 12.20 5.19
C LEU A 159 7.90 12.85 6.58
N ASP A 160 7.64 12.10 7.65
CA ASP A 160 7.79 12.56 9.03
C ASP A 160 9.27 12.89 9.36
N PHE A 161 10.20 12.06 8.89
CA PHE A 161 11.64 12.31 9.02
C PHE A 161 12.06 13.63 8.36
N GLU A 162 11.51 13.95 7.19
CA GLU A 162 11.78 15.21 6.49
C GLU A 162 11.04 16.40 7.12
N GLY A 163 9.78 16.19 7.52
CA GLY A 163 8.88 17.23 8.02
C GLY A 163 9.14 17.65 9.48
N GLN A 164 9.72 16.76 10.30
CA GLN A 164 9.98 16.95 11.74
C GLN A 164 11.47 16.72 12.06
N PRO A 165 12.38 17.53 11.50
CA PRO A 165 13.82 17.27 11.53
C PRO A 165 14.42 17.20 12.93
N GLU A 166 13.82 17.88 13.92
CA GLU A 166 14.27 17.91 15.31
C GLU A 166 14.12 16.54 16.01
N LEU A 167 13.22 15.67 15.58
CA LEU A 167 12.99 14.39 16.21
C LEU A 167 14.07 13.35 15.85
N LEU A 168 14.47 13.29 14.57
CA LEU A 168 15.41 12.25 14.12
C LEU A 168 16.43 12.77 13.10
N LYS A 169 16.02 13.59 12.11
CA LYS A 169 16.88 13.99 10.98
C LYS A 169 18.15 14.72 11.42
N ASN A 170 18.05 15.64 12.38
CA ASN A 170 19.18 16.44 12.85
C ASN A 170 20.23 15.62 13.62
N ILE A 171 19.90 14.38 14.02
CA ILE A 171 20.78 13.51 14.81
C ILE A 171 21.52 12.49 13.97
N VAL A 172 20.89 11.98 12.90
CA VAL A 172 21.50 10.94 12.05
C VAL A 172 22.63 11.47 11.20
N LYS A 173 23.46 10.56 10.71
CA LYS A 173 24.61 10.87 9.85
C LYS A 173 24.18 11.65 8.60
N ASP A 174 24.91 12.72 8.31
CA ASP A 174 24.67 13.60 7.15
C ASP A 174 23.24 14.20 7.06
N GLN A 175 22.46 14.10 8.14
CA GLN A 175 21.06 14.55 8.22
C GLN A 175 20.18 14.02 7.10
N LYS A 176 20.37 12.76 6.71
CA LYS A 176 19.63 12.11 5.62
C LYS A 176 19.43 10.63 5.90
N ALA A 177 18.38 10.06 5.29
CA ALA A 177 18.16 8.62 5.22
C ALA A 177 18.53 8.07 3.83
N ASN A 178 19.08 6.87 3.79
CA ASN A 178 19.20 6.11 2.55
C ASN A 178 17.79 5.64 2.15
N GLN A 179 17.36 6.00 0.95
CA GLN A 179 16.04 5.65 0.45
C GLN A 179 16.09 4.34 -0.34
N TYR A 180 15.08 3.48 -0.11
CA TYR A 180 14.89 2.20 -0.76
C TYR A 180 13.52 2.15 -1.43
N GLN A 181 13.38 1.38 -2.49
CA GLN A 181 12.07 1.19 -3.14
C GLN A 181 11.14 0.33 -2.27
N SER A 182 11.70 -0.62 -1.52
CA SER A 182 10.94 -1.49 -0.63
C SER A 182 11.62 -1.65 0.74
N PHE A 183 10.84 -2.01 1.76
CA PHE A 183 11.40 -2.38 3.06
C PHE A 183 12.24 -3.66 3.00
N ASN A 184 11.95 -4.58 2.06
CA ASN A 184 12.78 -5.78 1.85
C ASN A 184 14.22 -5.43 1.47
N GLU A 185 14.40 -4.47 0.55
CA GLU A 185 15.75 -3.99 0.17
C GLU A 185 16.47 -3.35 1.36
N ALA A 186 15.75 -2.50 2.12
CA ALA A 186 16.31 -1.85 3.30
C ALA A 186 16.70 -2.85 4.39
N LEU A 187 15.89 -3.90 4.61
CA LEU A 187 16.18 -4.96 5.58
C LEU A 187 17.40 -5.79 5.18
N ILE A 188 17.62 -6.04 3.88
CA ILE A 188 18.85 -6.67 3.40
C ILE A 188 20.08 -5.82 3.76
N ASP A 189 20.00 -4.50 3.59
CA ASP A 189 21.09 -3.61 3.93
C ASP A 189 21.31 -3.49 5.46
N LEU A 190 20.23 -3.51 6.25
CA LEU A 190 20.31 -3.59 7.72
C LEU A 190 20.97 -4.89 8.18
N GLN A 191 20.59 -6.03 7.60
CA GLN A 191 21.17 -7.33 7.90
C GLN A 191 22.68 -7.39 7.59
N ASN A 192 23.12 -6.67 6.56
CA ASN A 192 24.51 -6.62 6.11
C ASN A 192 25.31 -5.42 6.68
N ASP A 193 24.80 -4.73 7.70
CA ASP A 193 25.45 -3.60 8.38
C ASP A 193 25.81 -2.42 7.44
N ARG A 194 25.04 -2.23 6.35
CA ARG A 194 25.18 -1.08 5.45
C ARG A 194 24.39 0.13 5.93
N ILE A 195 23.35 -0.10 6.73
CA ILE A 195 22.65 0.89 7.54
C ILE A 195 22.64 0.41 8.99
N ASP A 196 22.60 1.34 9.95
CA ASP A 196 22.62 1.05 11.38
C ASP A 196 21.20 0.82 11.93
N ALA A 197 20.21 1.51 11.36
CA ALA A 197 18.79 1.35 11.69
C ALA A 197 17.91 1.62 10.47
N LEU A 198 16.68 1.07 10.53
CA LEU A 198 15.63 1.26 9.53
C LEU A 198 14.41 1.91 10.17
N LEU A 199 13.94 3.02 9.58
CA LEU A 199 12.66 3.64 9.90
C LEU A 199 11.56 2.92 9.11
N ILE A 200 10.57 2.36 9.83
CA ILE A 200 9.63 1.41 9.25
C ILE A 200 8.34 1.35 10.08
N ASP A 201 7.26 0.91 9.44
CA ASP A 201 5.99 0.62 10.10
C ASP A 201 6.13 -0.52 11.11
N ARG A 202 5.60 -0.32 12.32
CA ARG A 202 5.66 -1.35 13.39
C ARG A 202 5.02 -2.66 12.95
N VAL A 203 3.91 -2.59 12.22
CA VAL A 203 3.21 -3.77 11.73
C VAL A 203 4.09 -4.61 10.83
N TYR A 204 4.84 -3.96 9.92
CA TYR A 204 5.79 -4.65 9.05
C TYR A 204 6.95 -5.26 9.84
N ALA A 205 7.60 -4.44 10.69
CA ALA A 205 8.75 -4.86 11.48
C ALA A 205 8.44 -6.11 12.32
N ASN A 206 7.34 -6.08 13.06
CA ASN A 206 6.94 -7.21 13.91
C ASN A 206 6.68 -8.46 13.09
N TYR A 207 5.86 -8.36 12.04
CA TYR A 207 5.49 -9.51 11.22
C TYR A 207 6.70 -10.13 10.52
N TYR A 208 7.52 -9.32 9.86
CA TYR A 208 8.70 -9.80 9.13
C TYR A 208 9.70 -10.49 10.05
N LEU A 209 10.13 -9.81 11.12
CA LEU A 209 11.15 -10.34 12.02
C LEU A 209 10.69 -11.60 12.77
N GLN A 210 9.39 -11.68 13.08
CA GLN A 210 8.81 -12.86 13.70
C GLN A 210 8.71 -14.03 12.72
N THR A 211 8.25 -13.79 11.50
CA THR A 211 8.09 -14.82 10.46
C THR A 211 9.45 -15.40 10.02
N GLU A 212 10.47 -14.56 9.92
CA GLU A 212 11.84 -14.98 9.63
C GLU A 212 12.54 -15.63 10.84
N GLY A 213 11.93 -15.60 12.03
CA GLY A 213 12.50 -16.20 13.25
C GLY A 213 13.75 -15.46 13.78
N ILE A 214 13.88 -14.17 13.47
CA ILE A 214 15.05 -13.36 13.80
C ILE A 214 14.76 -12.20 14.77
N LEU A 215 13.52 -12.11 15.27
CA LEU A 215 13.07 -11.02 16.16
C LEU A 215 14.02 -10.79 17.35
N GLU A 216 14.51 -11.86 17.95
CA GLU A 216 15.42 -11.79 19.11
C GLU A 216 16.79 -11.15 18.80
N GLN A 217 17.11 -10.96 17.52
CA GLN A 217 18.38 -10.34 17.09
C GLN A 217 18.28 -8.82 16.93
N TYR A 218 17.04 -8.27 17.01
CA TYR A 218 16.76 -6.87 16.75
C TYR A 218 16.14 -6.16 17.94
N GLU A 219 16.39 -4.86 18.03
CA GLU A 219 15.65 -3.91 18.85
C GLU A 219 14.62 -3.21 17.97
N ILE A 220 13.40 -3.05 18.51
CA ILE A 220 12.30 -2.31 17.89
C ILE A 220 11.82 -1.27 18.90
N PHE A 221 11.93 0.00 18.58
CA PHE A 221 11.53 1.08 19.48
C PHE A 221 10.88 2.24 18.73
N PRO A 222 10.00 3.04 19.38
CA PRO A 222 9.33 4.16 18.75
C PRO A 222 10.31 5.15 18.13
N ALA A 223 10.04 5.62 16.91
CA ALA A 223 10.85 6.63 16.24
C ALA A 223 10.63 8.05 16.79
N GLY A 224 9.59 8.23 17.63
CA GLY A 224 9.26 9.51 18.26
C GLY A 224 8.19 10.30 17.53
N PHE A 225 7.74 9.83 16.37
CA PHE A 225 6.61 10.43 15.62
C PHE A 225 5.26 10.04 16.23
N GLU A 226 4.23 10.83 15.93
CA GLU A 226 2.85 10.50 16.35
C GLU A 226 2.36 9.21 15.70
N SER A 227 1.35 8.58 16.33
CA SER A 227 0.70 7.39 15.78
C SER A 227 -0.08 7.75 14.52
N GLU A 228 -0.09 6.84 13.57
CA GLU A 228 -0.73 6.98 12.27
C GLU A 228 -2.00 6.11 12.18
N SER A 229 -2.86 6.45 11.23
CA SER A 229 -4.04 5.65 10.90
C SER A 229 -3.98 5.19 9.46
N PHE A 230 -4.12 3.89 9.23
CA PHE A 230 -4.27 3.33 7.90
C PHE A 230 -5.69 3.48 7.39
N ALA A 231 -5.82 3.96 6.15
CA ALA A 231 -7.09 4.13 5.46
C ALA A 231 -6.91 3.87 3.96
N VAL A 232 -8.01 3.67 3.24
CA VAL A 232 -7.99 3.56 1.78
C VAL A 232 -8.05 4.96 1.18
N GLY A 233 -7.14 5.23 0.25
CA GLY A 233 -7.10 6.50 -0.48
C GLY A 233 -7.80 6.38 -1.84
N VAL A 234 -8.69 7.32 -2.17
CA VAL A 234 -9.35 7.44 -3.46
C VAL A 234 -9.19 8.86 -4.01
N ARG A 235 -9.47 9.07 -5.30
CA ARG A 235 -9.49 10.44 -5.84
C ARG A 235 -10.52 11.30 -5.11
N PRO A 236 -10.24 12.59 -4.86
CA PRO A 236 -11.18 13.48 -4.17
C PRO A 236 -12.57 13.58 -4.82
N ALA A 237 -12.67 13.35 -6.13
CA ALA A 237 -13.95 13.36 -6.85
C ALA A 237 -14.75 12.05 -6.68
N ASP A 238 -14.13 10.93 -6.33
CA ASP A 238 -14.79 9.60 -6.25
C ASP A 238 -15.57 9.42 -4.92
N GLN A 239 -16.44 10.37 -4.60
CA GLN A 239 -17.19 10.43 -3.34
C GLN A 239 -18.14 9.24 -3.14
N THR A 240 -18.72 8.72 -4.22
CA THR A 240 -19.61 7.56 -4.13
C THR A 240 -18.83 6.28 -3.82
N LEU A 241 -17.65 6.10 -4.41
CA LEU A 241 -16.76 4.98 -4.05
C LEU A 241 -16.35 5.09 -2.58
N LEU A 242 -15.94 6.27 -2.12
CA LEU A 242 -15.56 6.53 -0.74
C LEU A 242 -16.67 6.17 0.25
N ALA A 243 -17.88 6.62 -0.01
CA ALA A 243 -19.04 6.33 0.84
C ALA A 243 -19.37 4.83 0.88
N ASN A 244 -19.27 4.14 -0.26
CA ASN A 244 -19.50 2.71 -0.35
C ASN A 244 -18.43 1.89 0.39
N LEU A 245 -17.16 2.28 0.31
CA LEU A 245 -16.07 1.66 1.08
C LEU A 245 -16.29 1.80 2.59
N ASN A 246 -16.61 3.01 3.05
CA ASN A 246 -16.90 3.26 4.47
C ASN A 246 -18.05 2.41 4.99
N LYS A 247 -19.13 2.35 4.21
CA LYS A 247 -20.29 1.52 4.55
C LYS A 247 -19.90 0.04 4.62
N ALA A 248 -19.16 -0.46 3.62
CA ALA A 248 -18.73 -1.85 3.57
C ALA A 248 -17.86 -2.22 4.79
N PHE A 249 -16.94 -1.36 5.22
CA PHE A 249 -16.11 -1.61 6.41
C PHE A 249 -16.95 -1.81 7.67
N VAL A 250 -17.89 -0.90 7.92
CA VAL A 250 -18.78 -1.01 9.09
C VAL A 250 -19.64 -2.28 9.03
N GLU A 251 -20.18 -2.61 7.87
CA GLU A 251 -20.98 -3.83 7.67
C GLU A 251 -20.13 -5.10 7.87
N LEU A 252 -18.91 -5.16 7.33
CA LEU A 252 -17.99 -6.29 7.53
C LEU A 252 -17.64 -6.47 9.01
N TYR A 253 -17.47 -5.38 9.75
CA TYR A 253 -17.26 -5.47 11.19
C TYR A 253 -18.48 -6.02 11.92
N GLN A 254 -19.68 -5.51 11.60
CA GLN A 254 -20.95 -5.99 12.20
C GLN A 254 -21.23 -7.47 11.90
N GLU A 255 -20.78 -7.97 10.77
CA GLU A 255 -20.90 -9.37 10.36
C GLU A 255 -19.80 -10.29 10.92
N GLY A 256 -18.81 -9.73 11.61
CA GLY A 256 -17.68 -10.47 12.16
C GLY A 256 -16.56 -10.81 11.16
N LYS A 257 -16.71 -10.41 9.90
CA LYS A 257 -15.72 -10.68 8.83
C LYS A 257 -14.43 -9.92 9.01
N PHE A 258 -14.51 -8.66 9.42
CA PHE A 258 -13.33 -7.86 9.73
C PHE A 258 -12.50 -8.52 10.85
N GLN A 259 -13.16 -8.98 11.91
CA GLN A 259 -12.50 -9.67 13.04
C GLN A 259 -11.87 -11.01 12.61
N GLU A 260 -12.54 -11.78 11.73
CA GLU A 260 -11.98 -13.03 11.18
C GLU A 260 -10.65 -12.77 10.45
N ILE A 261 -10.61 -11.74 9.58
CA ILE A 261 -9.40 -11.34 8.84
C ILE A 261 -8.34 -10.80 9.80
N SER A 262 -8.75 -9.96 10.76
CA SER A 262 -7.86 -9.38 11.77
C SER A 262 -7.20 -10.49 12.61
N GLN A 263 -7.97 -11.45 13.08
CA GLN A 263 -7.47 -12.59 13.82
C GLN A 263 -6.52 -13.47 13.01
N LYS A 264 -6.79 -13.66 11.71
CA LYS A 264 -5.93 -14.43 10.80
C LYS A 264 -4.53 -13.82 10.69
N TRP A 265 -4.43 -12.50 10.56
CA TRP A 265 -3.16 -11.83 10.24
C TRP A 265 -2.40 -11.30 11.47
N PHE A 266 -3.13 -10.90 12.52
CA PHE A 266 -2.55 -10.25 13.70
C PHE A 266 -2.77 -11.02 15.01
N GLY A 267 -3.70 -11.97 15.03
CA GLY A 267 -4.06 -12.68 16.26
C GLY A 267 -4.89 -11.84 17.25
N GLU A 268 -5.35 -10.65 16.82
CA GLU A 268 -6.15 -9.71 17.61
C GLU A 268 -7.08 -8.88 16.73
N ASP A 269 -8.05 -8.18 17.30
CA ASP A 269 -8.90 -7.22 16.58
C ASP A 269 -8.20 -5.87 16.50
N VAL A 270 -7.81 -5.47 15.28
CA VAL A 270 -7.10 -4.20 15.00
C VAL A 270 -8.05 -3.07 14.56
N ALA A 271 -9.37 -3.31 14.56
CA ALA A 271 -10.35 -2.32 14.12
C ALA A 271 -10.27 -1.03 14.94
N THR A 272 -10.39 0.11 14.27
CA THR A 272 -10.53 1.42 14.94
C THR A 272 -11.93 1.60 15.52
N GLU A 273 -12.10 2.58 16.41
CA GLU A 273 -13.41 2.93 16.98
C GLU A 273 -14.42 3.35 15.88
N GLN A 274 -13.94 4.01 14.80
CA GLN A 274 -14.79 4.37 13.66
C GLN A 274 -15.34 3.12 12.96
N ILE A 275 -14.53 2.09 12.77
CA ILE A 275 -14.98 0.82 12.17
C ILE A 275 -15.99 0.12 13.08
N LYS A 276 -15.78 0.14 14.41
CA LYS A 276 -16.68 -0.44 15.39
C LYS A 276 -18.01 0.30 15.50
N GLY A 277 -18.07 1.55 15.02
CA GLY A 277 -19.23 2.41 15.18
C GLY A 277 -19.41 2.97 16.59
N GLU A 278 -18.32 3.07 17.35
CA GLU A 278 -18.29 3.50 18.76
C GLU A 278 -17.92 4.99 18.91
N GLU A 279 -17.73 5.74 17.84
CA GLU A 279 -17.52 7.18 17.92
C GLU A 279 -18.80 7.92 18.35
N ASN A 280 -18.68 8.66 19.46
CA ASN A 280 -19.67 9.60 19.97
C ASN A 280 -19.62 10.96 19.26
#